data_39f1877bcba3261a3f63ef0d39c3ebca
#
_entry.id   39f1877bcba3261a3f63ef0d39c3ebca
#
_cell.length_a   1.000
_cell.length_b   1.000
_cell.length_c   1.000
_cell.angle_alpha   90.00
_cell.angle_beta   90.00
_cell.angle_gamma   90.00
#
_symmetry.space_group_name_H-M   'P 1'
#
loop_
_entity.id
_entity.type
_entity.pdbx_description
1 polymer ?
#
loop_
_entity_poly.entity_id
_entity_poly.type
_entity_poly.pdbx_seq_one_letter_code
_entity_poly.pdbx_strand_id
1 'polypeptide(L)'
;MSKPFTVIIPARLASTRLPNKPLADIGGKPMIVRTAERAALSGAAQVIVATDHADILAACARHGIAARLTRADHPSGTDRIAEVAAALGLATDAVVVNVQGDEPMIEPELIAATAAQISGEVPMATAAHAIDSAADAFNPNVVKVVLNQAGRALYFSRATIPWHRDGFAPPFAPPRQDLPAAYVPLRHIGLYAYSNGFLQTYPTLAVSPLEQIEALEQLRVLWHGYPIAVHIAPAAPAVGVDTPEDLERVRRFFSAL
;
A
#
# COMPACT_ATOMS: atom_id res chain seq x y z
N MET A 1 8.98 -18.29 -14.11
CA MET A 1 8.50 -16.97 -14.60
C MET A 1 7.42 -16.50 -13.63
N SER A 2 7.49 -15.24 -13.19
CA SER A 2 6.42 -14.65 -12.37
C SER A 2 5.12 -14.59 -13.16
N LYS A 3 3.97 -14.79 -12.49
CA LYS A 3 2.66 -14.61 -13.13
C LYS A 3 2.53 -13.14 -13.61
N PRO A 4 1.92 -12.89 -14.79
CA PRO A 4 1.58 -11.55 -15.20
C PRO A 4 0.63 -10.92 -14.17
N PHE A 5 0.79 -9.62 -13.91
CA PHE A 5 -0.06 -8.89 -12.96
C PHE A 5 -0.51 -7.54 -13.55
N THR A 6 -1.64 -7.05 -13.04
CA THR A 6 -2.21 -5.74 -13.37
C THR A 6 -2.06 -4.82 -12.17
N VAL A 7 -1.55 -3.61 -12.37
CA VAL A 7 -1.56 -2.56 -11.34
C VAL A 7 -2.81 -1.71 -11.53
N ILE A 8 -3.56 -1.49 -10.44
CA ILE A 8 -4.68 -0.56 -10.41
C ILE A 8 -4.40 0.48 -9.31
N ILE A 9 -4.44 1.75 -9.69
CA ILE A 9 -4.08 2.89 -8.83
C ILE A 9 -5.36 3.65 -8.47
N PRO A 10 -5.91 3.50 -7.24
CA PRO A 10 -7.08 4.26 -6.84
C PRO A 10 -6.70 5.73 -6.62
N ALA A 11 -7.51 6.65 -7.16
CA ALA A 11 -7.30 8.08 -6.99
C ALA A 11 -8.63 8.81 -6.78
N ARG A 12 -8.71 9.57 -5.68
CA ARG A 12 -9.83 10.48 -5.38
C ARG A 12 -9.34 11.92 -5.39
N LEU A 13 -10.13 12.85 -5.94
CA LEU A 13 -9.75 14.26 -5.91
C LEU A 13 -9.84 14.84 -4.50
N ALA A 14 -10.80 14.38 -3.70
CA ALA A 14 -11.00 14.82 -2.32
C ALA A 14 -9.82 14.39 -1.44
N SER A 15 -9.09 15.39 -0.95
CA SER A 15 -8.01 15.24 0.03
C SER A 15 -8.08 16.41 1.01
N THR A 16 -8.10 16.11 2.32
CA THR A 16 -8.24 17.13 3.37
C THR A 16 -6.93 17.86 3.66
N ARG A 17 -5.80 17.16 3.64
CA ARG A 17 -4.46 17.70 3.97
C ARG A 17 -3.79 18.40 2.79
N LEU A 18 -4.04 17.94 1.58
CA LEU A 18 -3.48 18.50 0.35
C LEU A 18 -4.57 18.54 -0.73
N PRO A 19 -5.28 19.67 -0.91
CA PRO A 19 -6.35 19.78 -1.91
C PRO A 19 -5.87 19.42 -3.32
N ASN A 20 -6.70 18.67 -4.06
CA ASN A 20 -6.39 18.19 -5.41
C ASN A 20 -5.09 17.39 -5.51
N LYS A 21 -4.70 16.70 -4.44
CA LYS A 21 -3.44 15.96 -4.30
C LYS A 21 -3.05 15.13 -5.54
N PRO A 22 -3.93 14.33 -6.19
CA PRO A 22 -3.55 13.55 -7.36
C PRO A 22 -3.14 14.39 -8.57
N LEU A 23 -3.60 15.64 -8.65
CA LEU A 23 -3.30 16.58 -9.73
C LEU A 23 -2.17 17.55 -9.39
N ALA A 24 -1.59 17.46 -8.19
CA ALA A 24 -0.44 18.29 -7.80
C ALA A 24 0.71 18.09 -8.79
N ASP A 25 1.27 19.20 -9.26
CA ASP A 25 2.40 19.17 -10.20
C ASP A 25 3.67 18.65 -9.54
N ILE A 26 4.33 17.71 -10.21
CA ILE A 26 5.65 17.18 -9.86
C ILE A 26 6.52 17.19 -11.12
N GLY A 27 7.29 18.24 -11.28
CA GLY A 27 8.19 18.40 -12.42
C GLY A 27 7.45 18.37 -13.78
N GLY A 28 6.38 19.16 -13.92
CA GLY A 28 5.59 19.31 -15.14
C GLY A 28 4.56 18.20 -15.41
N LYS A 29 4.37 17.25 -14.49
CA LYS A 29 3.35 16.20 -14.59
C LYS A 29 2.55 16.06 -13.29
N PRO A 30 1.24 15.75 -13.36
CA PRO A 30 0.44 15.43 -12.18
C PRO A 30 1.02 14.26 -11.39
N MET A 31 0.89 14.29 -10.05
CA MET A 31 1.35 13.21 -9.16
C MET A 31 0.86 11.84 -9.60
N ILE A 32 -0.43 11.70 -9.94
CA ILE A 32 -1.01 10.42 -10.36
C ILE A 32 -0.34 9.87 -11.63
N VAL A 33 0.09 10.75 -12.54
CA VAL A 33 0.82 10.36 -13.75
C VAL A 33 2.20 9.84 -13.38
N ARG A 34 2.93 10.52 -12.47
CA ARG A 34 4.22 10.05 -11.95
C ARG A 34 4.11 8.69 -11.29
N THR A 35 3.08 8.49 -10.45
CA THR A 35 2.83 7.18 -9.81
C THR A 35 2.57 6.09 -10.87
N ALA A 36 1.76 6.37 -11.89
CA ALA A 36 1.48 5.42 -12.96
C ALA A 36 2.72 5.09 -13.81
N GLU A 37 3.54 6.09 -14.13
CA GLU A 37 4.82 5.90 -14.84
C GLU A 37 5.78 5.02 -14.03
N ARG A 38 5.89 5.25 -12.71
CA ARG A 38 6.73 4.41 -11.82
C ARG A 38 6.20 2.98 -11.76
N ALA A 39 4.89 2.82 -11.59
CA ALA A 39 4.27 1.49 -11.56
C ALA A 39 4.47 0.72 -12.88
N ALA A 40 4.49 1.39 -14.02
CA ALA A 40 4.73 0.76 -15.32
C ALA A 40 6.13 0.12 -15.43
N LEU A 41 7.11 0.63 -14.68
CA LEU A 41 8.47 0.05 -14.65
C LEU A 41 8.56 -1.28 -13.90
N SER A 42 7.50 -1.68 -13.17
CA SER A 42 7.46 -2.92 -12.39
C SER A 42 7.35 -4.20 -13.22
N GLY A 43 7.19 -4.09 -14.53
CA GLY A 43 6.91 -5.23 -15.40
C GLY A 43 5.44 -5.67 -15.36
N ALA A 44 4.53 -4.83 -14.84
CA ALA A 44 3.10 -5.07 -14.90
C ALA A 44 2.63 -5.19 -16.35
N ALA A 45 1.75 -6.16 -16.63
CA ALA A 45 1.13 -6.31 -17.95
C ALA A 45 0.24 -5.11 -18.31
N GLN A 46 -0.32 -4.46 -17.29
CA GLN A 46 -1.17 -3.28 -17.45
C GLN A 46 -1.12 -2.40 -16.18
N VAL A 47 -1.19 -1.07 -16.37
CA VAL A 47 -1.35 -0.10 -15.29
C VAL A 47 -2.57 0.77 -15.59
N ILE A 48 -3.50 0.88 -14.64
CA ILE A 48 -4.76 1.61 -14.81
C ILE A 48 -5.04 2.46 -13.58
N VAL A 49 -5.37 3.72 -13.80
CA VAL A 49 -5.87 4.61 -12.74
C VAL A 49 -7.39 4.42 -12.60
N ALA A 50 -7.83 4.16 -11.36
CA ALA A 50 -9.24 4.05 -11.00
C ALA A 50 -9.68 5.33 -10.27
N THR A 51 -10.56 6.15 -10.88
CA THR A 51 -10.92 7.46 -10.32
C THR A 51 -12.41 7.73 -10.42
N ASP A 52 -12.93 8.54 -9.51
CA ASP A 52 -14.30 9.07 -9.52
C ASP A 52 -14.39 10.49 -10.12
N HIS A 53 -13.28 11.05 -10.63
CA HIS A 53 -13.25 12.44 -11.05
C HIS A 53 -12.78 12.64 -12.49
N ALA A 54 -13.54 13.42 -13.26
CA ALA A 54 -13.27 13.69 -14.67
C ALA A 54 -11.92 14.38 -14.91
N ASP A 55 -11.46 15.26 -14.00
CA ASP A 55 -10.20 15.98 -14.16
C ASP A 55 -9.00 15.03 -14.04
N ILE A 56 -9.08 14.02 -13.16
CA ILE A 56 -8.04 12.98 -13.05
C ILE A 56 -8.03 12.13 -14.33
N LEU A 57 -9.21 11.73 -14.83
CA LEU A 57 -9.34 11.00 -16.08
C LEU A 57 -8.72 11.80 -17.26
N ALA A 58 -9.04 13.09 -17.36
CA ALA A 58 -8.50 13.98 -18.40
C ALA A 58 -6.99 14.17 -18.25
N ALA A 59 -6.47 14.28 -17.02
CA ALA A 59 -5.03 14.36 -16.77
C ALA A 59 -4.30 13.08 -17.23
N CYS A 60 -4.83 11.92 -16.90
CA CYS A 60 -4.29 10.64 -17.37
C CYS A 60 -4.28 10.54 -18.90
N ALA A 61 -5.40 10.90 -19.55
CA ALA A 61 -5.52 10.85 -21.00
C ALA A 61 -4.48 11.74 -21.71
N ARG A 62 -4.23 12.97 -21.20
CA ARG A 62 -3.22 13.87 -21.77
C ARG A 62 -1.79 13.29 -21.72
N HIS A 63 -1.53 12.38 -20.81
CA HIS A 63 -0.21 11.75 -20.65
C HIS A 63 -0.17 10.28 -21.11
N GLY A 64 -1.22 9.81 -21.81
CA GLY A 64 -1.26 8.44 -22.34
C GLY A 64 -1.41 7.36 -21.26
N ILE A 65 -1.84 7.71 -20.05
CA ILE A 65 -2.07 6.76 -18.95
C ILE A 65 -3.50 6.22 -19.04
N ALA A 66 -3.63 4.89 -19.04
CA ALA A 66 -4.96 4.26 -19.00
C ALA A 66 -5.68 4.60 -17.69
N ALA A 67 -6.92 5.03 -17.78
CA ALA A 67 -7.74 5.36 -16.60
C ALA A 67 -9.21 4.97 -16.84
N ARG A 68 -9.90 4.64 -15.75
CA ARG A 68 -11.35 4.36 -15.76
C ARG A 68 -12.08 5.18 -14.71
N LEU A 69 -13.25 5.68 -15.10
CA LEU A 69 -14.19 6.30 -14.17
C LEU A 69 -14.88 5.18 -13.38
N THR A 70 -14.99 5.38 -12.08
CA THR A 70 -15.65 4.48 -11.13
C THR A 70 -16.73 5.21 -10.37
N ARG A 71 -17.58 4.50 -9.67
CA ARG A 71 -18.55 5.10 -8.76
C ARG A 71 -17.84 5.97 -7.70
N ALA A 72 -18.50 7.05 -7.29
CA ALA A 72 -17.98 7.99 -6.30
C ALA A 72 -18.17 7.49 -4.84
N ASP A 73 -19.14 6.59 -4.62
CA ASP A 73 -19.61 6.14 -3.32
C ASP A 73 -18.86 4.92 -2.75
N HIS A 74 -17.74 4.54 -3.33
CA HIS A 74 -16.91 3.46 -2.78
C HIS A 74 -16.38 3.81 -1.40
N PRO A 75 -16.56 2.93 -0.40
CA PRO A 75 -16.10 3.17 0.98
C PRO A 75 -14.58 3.14 1.09
N SER A 76 -13.89 2.37 0.22
CA SER A 76 -12.43 2.22 0.26
C SER A 76 -11.78 2.24 -1.12
N GLY A 77 -10.43 2.35 -1.13
CA GLY A 77 -9.64 2.16 -2.36
C GLY A 77 -9.74 0.73 -2.88
N THR A 78 -9.84 -0.26 -2.01
CA THR A 78 -9.97 -1.69 -2.36
C THR A 78 -11.28 -1.96 -3.10
N ASP A 79 -12.40 -1.40 -2.65
CA ASP A 79 -13.69 -1.51 -3.36
C ASP A 79 -13.62 -0.88 -4.77
N ARG A 80 -12.94 0.26 -4.90
CA ARG A 80 -12.75 0.94 -6.18
C ARG A 80 -11.94 0.11 -7.17
N ILE A 81 -10.86 -0.51 -6.75
CA ILE A 81 -10.06 -1.37 -7.64
C ILE A 81 -10.79 -2.65 -7.99
N ALA A 82 -11.64 -3.19 -7.11
CA ALA A 82 -12.48 -4.35 -7.39
C ALA A 82 -13.46 -4.07 -8.54
N GLU A 83 -14.09 -2.88 -8.58
CA GLU A 83 -14.94 -2.46 -9.71
C GLU A 83 -14.17 -2.47 -11.03
N VAL A 84 -12.98 -1.87 -11.06
CA VAL A 84 -12.16 -1.82 -12.28
C VAL A 84 -11.72 -3.21 -12.71
N ALA A 85 -11.27 -4.05 -11.77
CA ALA A 85 -10.85 -5.43 -12.07
C ALA A 85 -12.02 -6.27 -12.66
N ALA A 86 -13.23 -6.12 -12.12
CA ALA A 86 -14.43 -6.73 -12.67
C ALA A 86 -14.75 -6.23 -14.10
N ALA A 87 -14.68 -4.91 -14.31
CA ALA A 87 -14.94 -4.29 -15.61
C ALA A 87 -13.90 -4.64 -16.69
N LEU A 88 -12.71 -5.09 -16.29
CA LEU A 88 -11.67 -5.62 -17.18
C LEU A 88 -11.88 -7.10 -17.52
N GLY A 89 -12.78 -7.79 -16.84
CA GLY A 89 -13.01 -9.23 -17.03
C GLY A 89 -11.80 -10.08 -16.65
N LEU A 90 -11.03 -9.68 -15.63
CA LEU A 90 -9.84 -10.42 -15.22
C LEU A 90 -10.21 -11.81 -14.71
N ALA A 91 -9.38 -12.80 -15.06
CA ALA A 91 -9.56 -14.16 -14.57
C ALA A 91 -9.47 -14.23 -13.03
N THR A 92 -10.13 -15.21 -12.42
CA THR A 92 -10.18 -15.36 -10.95
C THR A 92 -8.80 -15.47 -10.31
N ASP A 93 -7.85 -16.10 -10.99
CA ASP A 93 -6.47 -16.29 -10.54
C ASP A 93 -5.51 -15.18 -11.00
N ALA A 94 -5.99 -14.17 -11.74
CA ALA A 94 -5.21 -13.02 -12.14
C ALA A 94 -4.73 -12.24 -10.89
N VAL A 95 -3.51 -11.73 -10.94
CA VAL A 95 -2.94 -10.94 -9.86
C VAL A 95 -3.20 -9.45 -10.10
N VAL A 96 -3.78 -8.80 -9.10
CA VAL A 96 -4.03 -7.34 -9.08
C VAL A 96 -3.22 -6.70 -7.98
N VAL A 97 -2.45 -5.67 -8.30
CA VAL A 97 -1.70 -4.89 -7.30
C VAL A 97 -2.33 -3.52 -7.13
N ASN A 98 -2.61 -3.17 -5.89
CA ASN A 98 -3.07 -1.86 -5.46
C ASN A 98 -1.86 -0.99 -5.10
N VAL A 99 -1.49 -0.06 -5.96
CA VAL A 99 -0.49 0.98 -5.68
C VAL A 99 -1.23 2.25 -5.30
N GLN A 100 -0.88 2.87 -4.18
CA GLN A 100 -1.54 4.11 -3.74
C GLN A 100 -1.20 5.27 -4.69
N GLY A 101 -2.19 6.10 -5.03
CA GLY A 101 -2.02 7.20 -5.98
C GLY A 101 -1.07 8.32 -5.52
N ASP A 102 -0.68 8.31 -4.26
CA ASP A 102 0.23 9.26 -3.61
C ASP A 102 1.66 8.74 -3.40
N GLU A 103 2.02 7.67 -4.11
CA GLU A 103 3.34 7.02 -4.07
C GLU A 103 4.14 7.25 -5.38
N PRO A 104 4.44 8.51 -5.78
CA PRO A 104 5.12 8.80 -7.05
C PRO A 104 6.56 8.32 -7.10
N MET A 105 7.14 7.94 -5.97
CA MET A 105 8.50 7.40 -5.85
C MET A 105 8.52 5.90 -5.56
N ILE A 106 7.38 5.19 -5.63
CA ILE A 106 7.31 3.76 -5.35
C ILE A 106 8.35 2.97 -6.14
N GLU A 107 8.98 2.02 -5.49
CA GLU A 107 10.00 1.17 -6.11
C GLU A 107 9.33 0.09 -6.97
N PRO A 108 9.62 0.03 -8.29
CA PRO A 108 9.02 -0.95 -9.19
C PRO A 108 9.27 -2.40 -8.76
N GLU A 109 10.45 -2.68 -8.22
CA GLU A 109 10.85 -4.00 -7.72
C GLU A 109 10.00 -4.44 -6.53
N LEU A 110 9.60 -3.51 -5.67
CA LEU A 110 8.73 -3.78 -4.53
C LEU A 110 7.32 -4.18 -4.99
N ILE A 111 6.80 -3.54 -6.05
CA ILE A 111 5.53 -3.89 -6.67
C ILE A 111 5.57 -5.33 -7.20
N ALA A 112 6.60 -5.66 -7.99
CA ALA A 112 6.78 -6.99 -8.56
C ALA A 112 6.97 -8.07 -7.49
N ALA A 113 7.77 -7.78 -6.44
CA ALA A 113 8.02 -8.70 -5.34
C ALA A 113 6.76 -8.98 -4.52
N THR A 114 5.92 -7.97 -4.30
CA THR A 114 4.63 -8.12 -3.61
C THR A 114 3.65 -8.94 -4.46
N ALA A 115 3.57 -8.68 -5.77
CA ALA A 115 2.75 -9.46 -6.69
C ALA A 115 3.13 -10.95 -6.70
N ALA A 116 4.42 -11.25 -6.62
CA ALA A 116 4.95 -12.61 -6.65
C ALA A 116 4.58 -13.46 -5.41
N GLN A 117 4.10 -12.84 -4.32
CA GLN A 117 3.65 -13.55 -3.12
C GLN A 117 2.28 -14.22 -3.30
N ILE A 118 1.52 -13.86 -4.34
CA ILE A 118 0.18 -14.41 -4.55
C ILE A 118 0.26 -15.85 -5.06
N SER A 119 -0.46 -16.75 -4.40
CA SER A 119 -0.57 -18.16 -4.76
C SER A 119 -1.99 -18.68 -4.56
N GLY A 120 -2.26 -19.95 -4.90
CA GLY A 120 -3.56 -20.56 -4.67
C GLY A 120 -3.96 -20.60 -3.19
N GLU A 121 -3.01 -20.65 -2.27
CA GLU A 121 -3.24 -20.67 -0.82
C GLU A 121 -3.19 -19.27 -0.17
N VAL A 122 -2.63 -18.28 -0.86
CA VAL A 122 -2.39 -16.93 -0.32
C VAL A 122 -3.05 -15.92 -1.26
N PRO A 123 -4.30 -15.54 -0.97
CA PRO A 123 -5.08 -14.68 -1.85
C PRO A 123 -4.74 -13.19 -1.73
N MET A 124 -4.03 -12.79 -0.68
CA MET A 124 -3.62 -11.41 -0.43
C MET A 124 -2.16 -11.35 0.03
N ALA A 125 -1.44 -10.33 -0.42
CA ALA A 125 -0.08 -10.04 0.00
C ALA A 125 0.13 -8.56 0.24
N THR A 126 1.13 -8.24 1.05
CA THR A 126 1.59 -6.88 1.35
C THR A 126 3.11 -6.88 1.52
N ALA A 127 3.68 -5.74 1.91
CA ALA A 127 5.09 -5.61 2.17
C ALA A 127 5.38 -5.01 3.56
N ALA A 128 6.60 -5.20 4.03
CA ALA A 128 7.10 -4.59 5.26
C ALA A 128 8.61 -4.36 5.14
N HIS A 129 9.16 -3.50 5.99
CA HIS A 129 10.60 -3.34 6.17
C HIS A 129 10.97 -3.29 7.65
N ALA A 130 12.24 -3.50 7.97
CA ALA A 130 12.74 -3.40 9.32
C ALA A 130 12.62 -1.98 9.89
N ILE A 131 12.27 -1.86 11.17
CA ILE A 131 12.33 -0.62 11.94
C ILE A 131 13.65 -0.64 12.70
N ASP A 132 14.44 0.42 12.58
CA ASP A 132 15.74 0.60 13.22
C ASP A 132 15.73 1.59 14.39
N SER A 133 14.65 2.31 14.60
CA SER A 133 14.52 3.33 15.65
C SER A 133 13.43 3.03 16.67
N ALA A 134 13.72 3.29 17.94
CA ALA A 134 12.70 3.22 19.00
C ALA A 134 11.57 4.25 18.78
N ALA A 135 11.88 5.41 18.22
CA ALA A 135 10.88 6.43 17.89
C ALA A 135 9.80 5.85 16.97
N ASP A 136 10.17 5.16 15.89
CA ASP A 136 9.21 4.55 14.96
C ASP A 136 8.53 3.32 15.57
N ALA A 137 9.25 2.49 16.32
CA ALA A 137 8.67 1.30 16.96
C ALA A 137 7.53 1.66 17.91
N PHE A 138 7.63 2.80 18.62
CA PHE A 138 6.60 3.28 19.56
C PHE A 138 5.63 4.30 18.96
N ASN A 139 5.81 4.70 17.70
CA ASN A 139 4.90 5.63 17.02
C ASN A 139 3.62 4.91 16.56
N PRO A 140 2.42 5.31 17.01
CA PRO A 140 1.17 4.68 16.60
C PRO A 140 0.80 4.96 15.13
N ASN A 141 1.43 5.93 14.47
CA ASN A 141 1.27 6.17 13.04
C ASN A 141 2.11 5.24 12.17
N VAL A 142 3.09 4.58 12.75
CA VAL A 142 3.88 3.50 12.14
C VAL A 142 3.19 2.19 12.47
N VAL A 143 2.55 1.56 11.49
CA VAL A 143 1.88 0.26 11.68
C VAL A 143 2.92 -0.83 11.73
N LYS A 144 2.88 -1.65 12.77
CA LYS A 144 3.76 -2.83 12.92
C LYS A 144 3.05 -4.08 12.41
N VAL A 145 3.84 -5.05 11.98
CA VAL A 145 3.36 -6.38 11.61
C VAL A 145 4.23 -7.47 12.22
N VAL A 146 3.63 -8.54 12.71
CA VAL A 146 4.33 -9.74 13.18
C VAL A 146 4.01 -10.90 12.25
N LEU A 147 5.00 -11.75 12.00
CA LEU A 147 4.92 -12.83 11.02
C LEU A 147 5.07 -14.20 11.68
N ASN A 148 4.48 -15.20 11.06
CA ASN A 148 4.79 -16.60 11.35
C ASN A 148 6.03 -17.06 10.56
N GLN A 149 6.46 -18.28 10.79
CA GLN A 149 7.62 -18.88 10.13
C GLN A 149 7.50 -18.96 8.59
N ALA A 150 6.26 -18.98 8.07
CA ALA A 150 5.99 -19.03 6.63
C ALA A 150 5.93 -17.62 5.99
N GLY A 151 6.31 -16.56 6.72
CA GLY A 151 6.24 -15.18 6.21
C GLY A 151 4.82 -14.63 6.05
N ARG A 152 3.83 -15.23 6.72
CA ARG A 152 2.44 -14.77 6.71
C ARG A 152 2.17 -13.92 7.94
N ALA A 153 1.40 -12.85 7.79
CA ALA A 153 1.03 -11.97 8.89
C ALA A 153 0.23 -12.72 9.97
N LEU A 154 0.65 -12.55 11.21
CA LEU A 154 -0.12 -12.97 12.38
C LEU A 154 -1.06 -11.85 12.83
N TYR A 155 -0.56 -10.62 12.86
CA TYR A 155 -1.33 -9.44 13.24
C TYR A 155 -0.66 -8.15 12.77
N PHE A 156 -1.47 -7.10 12.53
CA PHE A 156 -1.04 -5.73 12.30
C PHE A 156 -1.53 -4.86 13.43
N SER A 157 -0.71 -3.93 13.94
CA SER A 157 -1.13 -3.04 15.01
C SER A 157 -0.42 -1.69 14.99
N ARG A 158 -1.13 -0.67 15.47
CA ARG A 158 -0.54 0.63 15.83
C ARG A 158 0.27 0.55 17.12
N ALA A 159 -0.03 -0.41 17.99
CA ALA A 159 0.76 -0.68 19.19
C ALA A 159 2.15 -1.24 18.82
N THR A 160 3.08 -1.16 19.75
CA THR A 160 4.40 -1.80 19.62
C THR A 160 4.25 -3.30 19.76
N ILE A 161 4.43 -4.02 18.66
CA ILE A 161 4.41 -5.48 18.60
C ILE A 161 5.60 -6.02 17.79
N PRO A 162 6.17 -7.21 18.21
CA PRO A 162 5.94 -7.88 19.49
C PRO A 162 6.53 -7.07 20.66
N TRP A 163 5.96 -7.21 21.85
CA TRP A 163 6.55 -6.59 23.05
C TRP A 163 7.80 -7.35 23.49
N HIS A 164 8.93 -6.66 23.57
CA HIS A 164 10.18 -7.26 24.07
C HIS A 164 10.19 -7.21 25.60
N ARG A 165 9.78 -8.32 26.23
CA ARG A 165 9.53 -8.41 27.67
C ARG A 165 10.66 -7.81 28.53
N ASP A 166 11.89 -8.27 28.34
CA ASP A 166 13.00 -7.90 29.20
C ASP A 166 13.66 -6.58 28.75
N GLY A 167 13.71 -6.32 27.42
CA GLY A 167 14.32 -5.11 26.87
C GLY A 167 13.45 -3.85 27.05
N PHE A 168 12.13 -3.99 27.23
CA PHE A 168 11.20 -2.88 27.50
C PHE A 168 10.80 -2.79 28.98
N ALA A 169 11.49 -3.54 29.86
CA ALA A 169 11.31 -3.42 31.29
C ALA A 169 11.86 -2.06 31.80
N PRO A 170 11.29 -1.48 32.87
CA PRO A 170 11.86 -0.29 33.47
C PRO A 170 13.36 -0.48 33.82
N PRO A 171 14.21 0.53 33.57
CA PRO A 171 13.91 1.92 33.26
C PRO A 171 13.82 2.28 31.77
N PHE A 172 13.45 1.37 30.86
CA PHE A 172 13.31 1.68 29.43
C PHE A 172 12.38 2.87 29.21
N ALA A 173 12.82 3.88 28.47
CA ALA A 173 12.10 5.12 28.24
C ALA A 173 12.18 5.53 26.74
N PRO A 174 11.28 5.01 25.90
CA PRO A 174 11.21 5.43 24.51
C PRO A 174 10.81 6.93 24.41
N PRO A 175 11.21 7.65 23.38
CA PRO A 175 12.04 7.24 22.23
C PRO A 175 13.55 7.49 22.43
N ARG A 176 13.99 7.70 23.64
CA ARG A 176 15.36 8.17 23.97
C ARG A 176 16.40 7.05 24.04
N GLN A 177 15.96 5.80 23.90
CA GLN A 177 16.85 4.64 23.96
C GLN A 177 16.79 3.87 22.65
N ASP A 178 17.91 3.21 22.34
CA ASP A 178 18.00 2.29 21.21
C ASP A 178 17.10 1.05 21.45
N LEU A 179 16.69 0.42 20.35
CA LEU A 179 15.98 -0.85 20.43
C LEU A 179 16.89 -1.93 21.05
N PRO A 180 16.32 -2.88 21.81
CA PRO A 180 17.09 -4.01 22.31
C PRO A 180 17.82 -4.76 21.20
N ALA A 181 19.02 -5.28 21.49
CA ALA A 181 19.78 -6.08 20.54
C ALA A 181 18.94 -7.25 19.99
N ALA A 182 19.03 -7.50 18.69
CA ALA A 182 18.28 -8.50 17.95
C ALA A 182 16.74 -8.31 17.92
N TYR A 183 16.19 -7.21 18.45
CA TYR A 183 14.80 -6.85 18.28
C TYR A 183 14.64 -6.03 16.99
N VAL A 184 14.04 -6.65 15.98
CA VAL A 184 13.83 -6.04 14.66
C VAL A 184 12.32 -6.06 14.36
N PRO A 185 11.55 -5.08 14.86
CA PRO A 185 10.15 -4.97 14.51
C PRO A 185 9.99 -4.59 13.03
N LEU A 186 8.86 -4.95 12.43
CA LEU A 186 8.57 -4.70 11.03
C LEU A 186 7.53 -3.60 10.88
N ARG A 187 7.83 -2.59 10.05
CA ARG A 187 6.87 -1.58 9.60
C ARG A 187 6.15 -2.08 8.36
N HIS A 188 4.83 -2.10 8.43
CA HIS A 188 3.97 -2.38 7.29
C HIS A 188 4.06 -1.28 6.23
N ILE A 189 4.07 -1.68 4.96
CA ILE A 189 4.01 -0.82 3.78
C ILE A 189 2.63 -0.98 3.15
N GLY A 190 1.91 0.11 2.89
CA GLY A 190 0.55 0.14 2.36
C GLY A 190 0.41 -0.28 0.89
N LEU A 191 1.24 -1.19 0.42
CA LEU A 191 1.19 -1.80 -0.90
C LEU A 191 0.54 -3.18 -0.79
N TYR A 192 -0.44 -3.49 -1.65
CA TYR A 192 -1.16 -4.76 -1.59
C TYR A 192 -1.26 -5.44 -2.94
N ALA A 193 -1.17 -6.75 -2.94
CA ALA A 193 -1.52 -7.59 -4.07
C ALA A 193 -2.65 -8.56 -3.69
N TYR A 194 -3.46 -8.91 -4.67
CA TYR A 194 -4.60 -9.81 -4.49
C TYR A 194 -4.70 -10.79 -5.66
N SER A 195 -5.23 -12.00 -5.42
CA SER A 195 -5.88 -12.72 -6.50
C SER A 195 -7.21 -12.00 -6.84
N ASN A 196 -7.57 -11.92 -8.11
CA ASN A 196 -8.81 -11.24 -8.51
C ASN A 196 -10.05 -11.86 -7.86
N GLY A 197 -10.11 -13.19 -7.71
CA GLY A 197 -11.22 -13.87 -7.02
C GLY A 197 -11.39 -13.38 -5.58
N PHE A 198 -10.29 -13.22 -4.84
CA PHE A 198 -10.35 -12.67 -3.49
C PHE A 198 -10.69 -11.18 -3.49
N LEU A 199 -10.15 -10.41 -4.42
CA LEU A 199 -10.46 -8.99 -4.57
C LEU A 199 -11.96 -8.76 -4.79
N GLN A 200 -12.66 -9.65 -5.53
CA GLN A 200 -14.12 -9.61 -5.68
C GLN A 200 -14.86 -10.09 -4.42
N THR A 201 -14.23 -10.92 -3.61
CA THR A 201 -14.80 -11.38 -2.33
C THR A 201 -14.69 -10.32 -1.23
N TYR A 202 -13.61 -9.56 -1.22
CA TYR A 202 -13.28 -8.60 -0.16
C TYR A 202 -14.44 -7.63 0.17
N PRO A 203 -15.14 -6.98 -0.79
CA PRO A 203 -16.25 -6.09 -0.51
C PRO A 203 -17.45 -6.76 0.18
N THR A 204 -17.55 -8.09 0.12
CA THR A 204 -18.63 -8.86 0.74
C THR A 204 -18.33 -9.26 2.18
N LEU A 205 -17.08 -9.11 2.64
CA LEU A 205 -16.67 -9.43 4.00
C LEU A 205 -17.18 -8.36 4.97
N ALA A 206 -17.83 -8.80 6.04
CA ALA A 206 -18.27 -7.89 7.10
C ALA A 206 -17.05 -7.18 7.74
N VAL A 207 -17.22 -5.88 8.01
CA VAL A 207 -16.21 -5.09 8.72
C VAL A 207 -15.96 -5.68 10.11
N SER A 208 -14.70 -5.89 10.45
CA SER A 208 -14.33 -6.51 11.73
C SER A 208 -14.20 -5.47 12.85
N PRO A 209 -14.44 -5.84 14.12
CA PRO A 209 -14.17 -4.94 15.23
C PRO A 209 -12.71 -4.48 15.33
N LEU A 210 -11.77 -5.36 14.99
CA LEU A 210 -10.34 -5.05 15.01
C LEU A 210 -9.97 -3.99 13.96
N GLU A 211 -10.54 -4.11 12.75
CA GLU A 211 -10.39 -3.11 11.70
C GLU A 211 -10.87 -1.72 12.15
N GLN A 212 -12.01 -1.65 12.84
CA GLN A 212 -12.55 -0.39 13.31
C GLN A 212 -11.71 0.23 14.44
N ILE A 213 -11.25 -0.59 15.39
CA ILE A 213 -10.46 -0.13 16.54
C ILE A 213 -9.09 0.38 16.10
N GLU A 214 -8.40 -0.38 15.26
CA GLU A 214 -7.04 -0.05 14.80
C GLU A 214 -7.07 0.89 13.56
N ALA A 215 -8.23 1.07 12.90
CA ALA A 215 -8.37 1.72 11.60
C ALA A 215 -7.39 1.15 10.57
N LEU A 216 -7.39 -0.19 10.42
CA LEU A 216 -6.52 -0.97 9.55
C LEU A 216 -7.36 -1.99 8.76
N GLU A 217 -7.63 -1.69 7.48
CA GLU A 217 -8.52 -2.48 6.60
C GLU A 217 -8.06 -3.94 6.44
N GLN A 218 -6.76 -4.22 6.43
CA GLN A 218 -6.22 -5.56 6.29
C GLN A 218 -6.54 -6.49 7.48
N LEU A 219 -6.93 -5.96 8.62
CA LEU A 219 -7.37 -6.77 9.75
C LEU A 219 -8.70 -7.48 9.47
N ARG A 220 -9.55 -6.95 8.57
CA ARG A 220 -10.75 -7.65 8.09
C ARG A 220 -10.38 -9.00 7.48
N VAL A 221 -9.32 -9.04 6.69
CA VAL A 221 -8.86 -10.24 5.99
C VAL A 221 -8.43 -11.32 6.99
N LEU A 222 -7.59 -10.94 7.97
CA LEU A 222 -7.14 -11.86 9.03
C LEU A 222 -8.31 -12.32 9.91
N TRP A 223 -9.25 -11.41 10.23
CA TRP A 223 -10.44 -11.73 11.02
C TRP A 223 -11.30 -12.81 10.39
N HIS A 224 -11.42 -12.81 9.05
CA HIS A 224 -12.15 -13.83 8.29
C HIS A 224 -11.31 -15.08 7.98
N GLY A 225 -10.10 -15.19 8.54
CA GLY A 225 -9.25 -16.37 8.44
C GLY A 225 -8.46 -16.51 7.13
N TYR A 226 -8.43 -15.48 6.29
CA TYR A 226 -7.60 -15.49 5.09
C TYR A 226 -6.15 -15.12 5.40
N PRO A 227 -5.17 -15.86 4.83
CA PRO A 227 -3.77 -15.53 5.03
C PRO A 227 -3.34 -14.31 4.20
N ILE A 228 -2.42 -13.51 4.77
CA ILE A 228 -1.74 -12.42 4.09
C ILE A 228 -0.24 -12.72 4.09
N ALA A 229 0.37 -12.89 2.91
CA ALA A 229 1.82 -12.98 2.81
C ALA A 229 2.46 -11.59 2.93
N VAL A 230 3.66 -11.53 3.49
CA VAL A 230 4.38 -10.27 3.67
C VAL A 230 5.77 -10.38 3.04
N HIS A 231 5.99 -9.59 1.99
CA HIS A 231 7.34 -9.42 1.43
C HIS A 231 8.16 -8.50 2.33
N ILE A 232 9.37 -8.93 2.72
CA ILE A 232 10.29 -8.08 3.49
C ILE A 232 11.18 -7.31 2.51
N ALA A 233 10.96 -6.00 2.40
CA ALA A 233 11.80 -5.12 1.61
C ALA A 233 13.17 -4.95 2.27
N PRO A 234 14.28 -4.94 1.50
CA PRO A 234 15.64 -4.83 2.04
C PRO A 234 15.93 -3.46 2.67
N ALA A 235 15.18 -2.44 2.30
CA ALA A 235 15.30 -1.08 2.81
C ALA A 235 13.92 -0.42 2.95
N ALA A 236 13.85 0.66 3.71
CA ALA A 236 12.66 1.49 3.80
C ALA A 236 12.36 2.11 2.43
N PRO A 237 11.14 1.97 1.88
CA PRO A 237 10.77 2.61 0.63
C PRO A 237 10.72 4.13 0.79
N ALA A 238 10.73 4.84 -0.32
CA ALA A 238 10.48 6.27 -0.32
C ALA A 238 9.10 6.59 0.29
N VAL A 239 9.03 7.68 1.03
CA VAL A 239 7.78 8.09 1.70
C VAL A 239 6.81 8.67 0.68
N GLY A 240 5.56 8.25 0.76
CA GLY A 240 4.46 8.83 -0.01
C GLY A 240 4.22 10.31 0.28
N VAL A 241 3.41 10.96 -0.52
CA VAL A 241 3.08 12.39 -0.39
C VAL A 241 1.80 12.55 0.41
N ASP A 242 1.90 13.01 1.64
CA ASP A 242 0.76 13.28 2.52
C ASP A 242 0.63 14.74 2.94
N THR A 243 1.75 15.46 2.96
CA THR A 243 1.86 16.85 3.38
C THR A 243 2.47 17.73 2.28
N PRO A 244 2.34 19.07 2.35
CA PRO A 244 3.06 19.97 1.45
C PRO A 244 4.57 19.78 1.47
N GLU A 245 5.15 19.46 2.64
CA GLU A 245 6.59 19.21 2.80
C GLU A 245 7.02 17.95 2.06
N ASP A 246 6.19 16.89 2.08
CA ASP A 246 6.42 15.67 1.30
C ASP A 246 6.41 15.99 -0.19
N LEU A 247 5.44 16.79 -0.65
CA LEU A 247 5.34 17.22 -2.05
C LEU A 247 6.60 17.96 -2.51
N GLU A 248 7.11 18.89 -1.70
CA GLU A 248 8.34 19.62 -2.03
C GLU A 248 9.57 18.70 -2.06
N ARG A 249 9.63 17.70 -1.18
CA ARG A 249 10.70 16.69 -1.22
C ARG A 249 10.67 15.89 -2.53
N VAL A 250 9.50 15.45 -2.94
CA VAL A 250 9.32 14.69 -4.20
C VAL A 250 9.62 15.59 -5.42
N ARG A 251 9.19 16.85 -5.42
CA ARG A 251 9.52 17.80 -6.49
C ARG A 251 11.03 17.94 -6.69
N ARG A 252 11.79 18.08 -5.58
CA ARG A 252 13.26 18.14 -5.65
C ARG A 252 13.86 16.88 -6.26
N PHE A 253 13.35 15.71 -5.91
CA PHE A 253 13.81 14.45 -6.51
C PHE A 253 13.62 14.44 -8.03
N PHE A 254 12.41 14.77 -8.51
CA PHE A 254 12.12 14.79 -9.95
C PHE A 254 12.77 15.92 -10.73
N SER A 255 13.22 16.98 -10.05
CA SER A 255 14.00 18.06 -10.69
C SER A 255 15.47 17.72 -10.85
N ALA A 256 15.96 16.68 -10.18
CA ALA A 256 17.35 16.22 -10.25
C ALA A 256 17.56 15.07 -11.27
N LEU A 257 16.46 14.59 -11.89
CA LEU A 257 16.48 13.57 -12.96
C LEU A 257 16.54 14.23 -14.32
#